data_dd98769ec3907f2fa219d9c1a69122f1
#
_entry.id   dd98769ec3907f2fa219d9c1a69122f1
#
_cell.length_a   1.000
_cell.length_b   1.000
_cell.length_c   1.000
_cell.angle_alpha   90.00
_cell.angle_beta   90.00
_cell.angle_gamma   90.00
#
_symmetry.space_group_name_H-M   'P 1'
#
loop_
_entity.id
_entity.type
_entity.pdbx_description
1 polymer ?
#
loop_
_entity_poly.entity_id
_entity_poly.type
_entity_poly.pdbx_seq_one_letter_code
_entity_poly.pdbx_strand_id
1 'polypeptide(L)'
;MKKLFISLFFILTLTVNSFSQNEKHSFTLSKTEFLLDGLPFQIISGEIHPARVPVEYWKHRIQMAKAMGCNTIAAYIFWNYHEVEPGVFDFQTDNHNIAKFIKLVQDEGMFLILRPGPYVCAEWDFGGLPSYLLAIPDIKVRCMDPRYTAAAERYIKSLALQVKDLQVTKGGPILMVQIENEYGSYGNDREYMKWLPEVWRKCGIEVPFYTSDGATPFMLEAGSLPDAAIGLDPGANAKDFEQATLANPNVPSFCSELYPGWLTHWGEKWQRPGVENLVKDVKWLMDNKKSFNFYVIHGGTNFGYWAGANAFSPTQYQPDVTSYDYDAPINEMGQATPKYDELRKVLATYLPSGKKLPEVPAPMPVIEIPEISLNSVAAVWDNLPGAIHSPQPKPMEMLGQKGGFILYRTKLIGHKKGKLRITELHDYATIFVDGKYVGKLDRAQAENIIELPGSTSENPQLDILVEGMGRLNFAEYMIDRKGITDRVSLNGMTLMNWEIFSLPFDEDYLKTLRFSTAKSTQPGNFFKGEFELVNLGDTYIDMSKWEKGVVWVNGHNLGRYWNIGPQFQLYCPATFLKKGKNEIVVFDLHQLEANTVKGVKSMN
;
A
#
# COMPACT_ATOMS: atom_id res chain seq x y z
N MET A 1 16.85 68.78 -43.85
CA MET A 1 16.47 67.36 -44.01
C MET A 1 16.74 66.67 -42.65
N LYS A 2 15.70 66.52 -41.83
CA LYS A 2 15.75 65.81 -40.55
C LYS A 2 15.38 64.36 -40.79
N LYS A 3 16.29 63.40 -40.54
CA LYS A 3 16.03 61.97 -40.57
C LYS A 3 15.37 61.57 -39.27
N LEU A 4 14.13 61.08 -39.39
CA LEU A 4 13.37 60.51 -38.28
C LEU A 4 13.78 59.02 -38.14
N PHE A 5 14.40 58.64 -37.01
CA PHE A 5 14.67 57.25 -36.63
C PHE A 5 13.42 56.74 -35.89
N ILE A 6 12.68 55.83 -36.47
CA ILE A 6 11.62 55.09 -35.80
C ILE A 6 12.27 53.84 -35.20
N SER A 7 12.44 53.81 -33.87
CA SER A 7 12.83 52.60 -33.10
C SER A 7 11.59 51.76 -32.90
N LEU A 8 11.55 50.62 -33.56
CA LEU A 8 10.53 49.60 -33.34
C LEU A 8 10.85 48.81 -32.06
N PHE A 9 10.17 49.14 -30.96
CA PHE A 9 10.22 48.36 -29.75
C PHE A 9 9.37 47.08 -29.93
N PHE A 10 10.03 45.92 -30.10
CA PHE A 10 9.35 44.62 -30.00
C PHE A 10 9.06 44.37 -28.52
N ILE A 11 7.81 44.61 -28.11
CA ILE A 11 7.33 44.15 -26.81
C ILE A 11 7.06 42.64 -26.94
N LEU A 12 8.03 41.85 -26.45
CA LEU A 12 7.83 40.42 -26.26
C LEU A 12 6.88 40.24 -25.05
N THR A 13 5.61 40.17 -25.28
CA THR A 13 4.63 39.77 -24.27
C THR A 13 4.85 38.29 -23.95
N LEU A 14 5.58 38.01 -22.88
CA LEU A 14 5.59 36.71 -22.22
C LEU A 14 4.17 36.47 -21.68
N THR A 15 3.34 35.80 -22.47
CA THR A 15 2.08 35.25 -21.99
C THR A 15 2.41 34.19 -20.96
N VAL A 16 2.10 34.48 -19.70
CA VAL A 16 2.01 33.47 -18.65
C VAL A 16 0.84 32.58 -19.04
N ASN A 17 1.13 31.42 -19.63
CA ASN A 17 0.12 30.40 -19.87
C ASN A 17 -0.39 29.90 -18.52
N SER A 18 -1.49 30.48 -18.04
CA SER A 18 -2.39 29.76 -17.15
C SER A 18 -2.95 28.63 -17.98
N PHE A 19 -2.62 27.38 -17.66
CA PHE A 19 -3.24 26.24 -18.35
C PHE A 19 -4.75 26.39 -18.24
N SER A 20 -5.41 26.53 -19.37
CA SER A 20 -6.87 26.54 -19.44
C SER A 20 -7.37 25.13 -19.10
N GLN A 21 -8.27 25.01 -18.13
CA GLN A 21 -8.94 23.75 -17.84
C GLN A 21 -9.58 23.19 -19.12
N ASN A 22 -9.28 21.91 -19.45
CA ASN A 22 -9.73 21.18 -20.65
C ASN A 22 -9.03 21.54 -21.99
N GLU A 23 -7.91 22.22 -22.00
CA GLU A 23 -7.10 22.37 -23.21
C GLU A 23 -6.37 21.05 -23.53
N LYS A 24 -6.38 20.66 -24.82
CA LYS A 24 -5.66 19.47 -25.28
C LYS A 24 -4.20 19.81 -25.49
N HIS A 25 -3.33 18.99 -24.93
CA HIS A 25 -1.88 19.11 -25.07
C HIS A 25 -1.29 17.89 -25.75
N SER A 26 -0.14 18.06 -26.37
CA SER A 26 0.71 16.96 -26.83
C SER A 26 1.79 16.69 -25.76
N PHE A 27 1.97 15.44 -25.37
CA PHE A 27 3.09 15.04 -24.53
C PHE A 27 3.85 13.93 -25.26
N THR A 28 5.15 14.16 -25.52
CA THR A 28 5.97 13.27 -26.36
C THR A 28 7.35 13.06 -25.76
N LEU A 29 8.01 11.98 -26.19
CA LEU A 29 9.38 11.64 -25.80
C LEU A 29 10.33 12.10 -26.89
N SER A 30 11.37 12.89 -26.54
CA SER A 30 12.57 13.04 -27.37
C SER A 30 13.62 12.01 -26.94
N LYS A 31 14.82 12.08 -27.50
CA LYS A 31 15.93 11.22 -27.05
C LYS A 31 16.38 11.49 -25.62
N THR A 32 16.22 12.73 -25.16
CA THR A 32 16.83 13.19 -23.89
C THR A 32 15.83 13.90 -22.97
N GLU A 33 14.69 14.32 -23.49
CA GLU A 33 13.76 15.21 -22.79
C GLU A 33 12.31 14.79 -23.00
N PHE A 34 11.47 15.07 -22.01
CA PHE A 34 10.03 15.10 -22.16
C PHE A 34 9.59 16.41 -22.79
N LEU A 35 8.65 16.35 -23.72
CA LEU A 35 8.16 17.52 -24.44
C LEU A 35 6.66 17.69 -24.21
N LEU A 36 6.27 18.86 -23.70
CA LEU A 36 4.86 19.29 -23.61
C LEU A 36 4.64 20.38 -24.69
N ASP A 37 3.74 20.11 -25.64
CA ASP A 37 3.48 20.96 -26.80
C ASP A 37 4.74 21.31 -27.60
N GLY A 38 5.64 20.33 -27.71
CA GLY A 38 6.92 20.46 -28.41
C GLY A 38 8.01 21.21 -27.65
N LEU A 39 7.76 21.68 -26.43
CA LEU A 39 8.72 22.37 -25.59
C LEU A 39 9.24 21.47 -24.47
N PRO A 40 10.52 21.57 -24.09
CA PRO A 40 11.07 20.81 -22.95
C PRO A 40 10.26 21.02 -21.69
N PHE A 41 9.87 19.91 -21.03
CA PHE A 41 9.09 19.91 -19.81
C PHE A 41 9.78 19.06 -18.74
N GLN A 42 10.25 19.71 -17.67
CA GLN A 42 10.80 19.01 -16.51
C GLN A 42 9.69 18.60 -15.56
N ILE A 43 9.51 17.30 -15.37
CA ILE A 43 8.57 16.73 -14.40
C ILE A 43 9.18 16.81 -13.01
N ILE A 44 8.50 17.50 -12.09
CA ILE A 44 8.76 17.51 -10.66
C ILE A 44 7.53 16.91 -9.99
N SER A 45 7.57 15.63 -9.73
CA SER A 45 6.40 14.86 -9.27
C SER A 45 6.50 14.51 -7.79
N GLY A 46 5.34 14.35 -7.17
CA GLY A 46 5.22 13.76 -5.84
C GLY A 46 4.17 12.65 -5.86
N GLU A 47 4.53 11.49 -5.31
CA GLU A 47 3.65 10.33 -5.32
C GLU A 47 2.69 10.33 -4.15
N ILE A 48 1.40 10.11 -4.45
CA ILE A 48 0.28 9.99 -3.51
C ILE A 48 -0.56 8.79 -3.94
N HIS A 49 -0.78 7.85 -3.03
CA HIS A 49 -1.61 6.67 -3.29
C HIS A 49 -3.06 6.91 -2.84
N PRO A 50 -4.03 7.06 -3.76
CA PRO A 50 -5.43 7.37 -3.39
C PRO A 50 -6.04 6.38 -2.39
N ALA A 51 -5.72 5.09 -2.49
CA ALA A 51 -6.21 4.05 -1.59
C ALA A 51 -5.76 4.21 -0.12
N ARG A 52 -4.64 4.91 0.11
CA ARG A 52 -4.05 5.13 1.45
C ARG A 52 -4.49 6.41 2.14
N VAL A 53 -5.30 7.23 1.47
CA VAL A 53 -5.70 8.56 1.93
C VAL A 53 -7.21 8.69 1.84
N PRO A 54 -7.93 9.07 2.92
CA PRO A 54 -9.36 9.32 2.82
C PRO A 54 -9.71 10.28 1.69
N VAL A 55 -10.76 10.00 0.94
CA VAL A 55 -11.16 10.76 -0.25
C VAL A 55 -11.38 12.25 0.03
N GLU A 56 -11.80 12.61 1.25
CA GLU A 56 -11.99 13.99 1.69
C GLU A 56 -10.67 14.74 1.83
N TYR A 57 -9.56 14.04 1.99
CA TYR A 57 -8.22 14.63 2.18
C TYR A 57 -7.40 14.70 0.89
N TRP A 58 -7.84 14.09 -0.21
CA TRP A 58 -7.10 14.09 -1.47
C TRP A 58 -6.72 15.49 -1.95
N LYS A 59 -7.70 16.40 -1.96
CA LYS A 59 -7.45 17.79 -2.38
C LYS A 59 -6.36 18.45 -1.55
N HIS A 60 -6.42 18.31 -0.22
CA HIS A 60 -5.41 18.88 0.68
C HIS A 60 -4.01 18.31 0.40
N ARG A 61 -3.88 17.00 0.20
CA ARG A 61 -2.58 16.36 -0.09
C ARG A 61 -2.00 16.82 -1.44
N ILE A 62 -2.84 16.95 -2.47
CA ILE A 62 -2.45 17.49 -3.79
C ILE A 62 -1.98 18.94 -3.65
N GLN A 63 -2.70 19.77 -2.89
CA GLN A 63 -2.31 21.15 -2.65
C GLN A 63 -1.01 21.26 -1.86
N MET A 64 -0.75 20.38 -0.89
CA MET A 64 0.52 20.30 -0.18
C MET A 64 1.67 19.97 -1.13
N ALA A 65 1.52 19.00 -2.03
CA ALA A 65 2.53 18.67 -3.04
C ALA A 65 2.80 19.86 -3.97
N LYS A 66 1.76 20.53 -4.47
CA LYS A 66 1.87 21.74 -5.28
C LYS A 66 2.61 22.87 -4.54
N ALA A 67 2.27 23.09 -3.27
CA ALA A 67 2.90 24.10 -2.45
C ALA A 67 4.38 23.78 -2.15
N MET A 68 4.78 22.50 -2.11
CA MET A 68 6.19 22.12 -2.01
C MET A 68 6.97 22.45 -3.29
N GLY A 69 6.31 22.52 -4.45
CA GLY A 69 6.93 22.85 -5.74
C GLY A 69 6.75 21.81 -6.83
N CYS A 70 5.92 20.77 -6.60
CA CYS A 70 5.59 19.80 -7.63
C CYS A 70 4.65 20.40 -8.69
N ASN A 71 4.85 20.01 -9.94
CA ASN A 71 3.96 20.31 -11.08
C ASN A 71 3.15 19.09 -11.52
N THR A 72 3.46 17.92 -10.98
CA THR A 72 2.89 16.64 -11.35
C THR A 72 2.64 15.80 -10.10
N ILE A 73 1.60 14.98 -10.11
CA ILE A 73 1.33 13.93 -9.13
C ILE A 73 1.59 12.58 -9.79
N ALA A 74 2.27 11.66 -9.12
CA ALA A 74 2.28 10.26 -9.50
C ALA A 74 1.33 9.46 -8.59
N ALA A 75 0.66 8.45 -9.14
CA ALA A 75 -0.29 7.68 -8.36
C ALA A 75 -0.31 6.20 -8.76
N TYR A 76 -0.03 5.31 -7.80
CA TYR A 76 -0.31 3.89 -7.94
C TYR A 76 -1.81 3.60 -7.85
N ILE A 77 -2.26 2.67 -8.69
CA ILE A 77 -3.60 2.10 -8.68
C ILE A 77 -3.47 0.61 -8.35
N PHE A 78 -3.92 0.22 -7.17
CA PHE A 78 -3.80 -1.15 -6.69
C PHE A 78 -4.91 -2.02 -7.27
N TRP A 79 -4.57 -2.98 -8.10
CA TRP A 79 -5.53 -3.87 -8.74
C TRP A 79 -6.43 -4.58 -7.73
N ASN A 80 -5.86 -5.21 -6.68
CA ASN A 80 -6.62 -5.93 -5.65
C ASN A 80 -7.54 -5.05 -4.79
N TYR A 81 -7.28 -3.74 -4.76
CA TYR A 81 -8.15 -2.79 -4.08
C TYR A 81 -9.43 -2.52 -4.90
N HIS A 82 -9.30 -2.43 -6.21
CA HIS A 82 -10.41 -2.11 -7.11
C HIS A 82 -11.19 -3.33 -7.59
N GLU A 83 -10.58 -4.51 -7.72
CA GLU A 83 -11.29 -5.75 -8.03
C GLU A 83 -11.79 -6.39 -6.73
N VAL A 84 -12.98 -5.95 -6.28
CA VAL A 84 -13.57 -6.35 -5.00
C VAL A 84 -13.97 -7.82 -4.95
N GLU A 85 -14.32 -8.41 -6.10
CA GLU A 85 -14.50 -9.84 -6.32
C GLU A 85 -13.98 -10.20 -7.72
N PRO A 86 -13.63 -11.48 -8.01
CA PRO A 86 -13.12 -11.85 -9.32
C PRO A 86 -14.03 -11.39 -10.47
N GLY A 87 -13.55 -10.44 -11.27
CA GLY A 87 -14.29 -9.82 -12.38
C GLY A 87 -15.24 -8.69 -11.99
N VAL A 88 -15.37 -8.36 -10.70
CA VAL A 88 -16.21 -7.26 -10.20
C VAL A 88 -15.33 -6.11 -9.74
N PHE A 89 -15.45 -4.99 -10.41
CA PHE A 89 -14.63 -3.80 -10.15
C PHE A 89 -15.44 -2.67 -9.53
N ASP A 90 -14.88 -2.03 -8.51
CA ASP A 90 -15.34 -0.75 -7.99
C ASP A 90 -14.36 0.36 -8.37
N PHE A 91 -14.85 1.35 -9.13
CA PHE A 91 -14.16 2.59 -9.46
C PHE A 91 -15.03 3.81 -9.16
N GLN A 92 -16.07 3.65 -8.34
CA GLN A 92 -17.08 4.69 -8.11
C GLN A 92 -17.17 5.15 -6.67
N THR A 93 -16.97 4.25 -5.69
CA THR A 93 -17.20 4.58 -4.28
C THR A 93 -15.94 5.11 -3.62
N ASP A 94 -16.09 6.14 -2.80
CA ASP A 94 -15.06 6.72 -1.92
C ASP A 94 -13.63 6.71 -2.51
N ASN A 95 -12.69 6.03 -1.86
CA ASN A 95 -11.30 5.93 -2.27
C ASN A 95 -11.08 5.10 -3.55
N HIS A 96 -12.10 4.37 -4.02
CA HIS A 96 -12.04 3.64 -5.30
C HIS A 96 -12.24 4.56 -6.52
N ASN A 97 -12.72 5.80 -6.34
CA ASN A 97 -13.06 6.70 -7.45
C ASN A 97 -11.82 7.40 -8.03
N ILE A 98 -11.06 6.66 -8.86
CA ILE A 98 -9.81 7.14 -9.47
C ILE A 98 -10.05 8.31 -10.40
N ALA A 99 -11.15 8.33 -11.16
CA ALA A 99 -11.47 9.45 -12.04
C ALA A 99 -11.64 10.75 -11.25
N LYS A 100 -12.24 10.70 -10.06
CA LYS A 100 -12.37 11.84 -9.15
C LYS A 100 -10.99 12.33 -8.68
N PHE A 101 -10.08 11.42 -8.29
CA PHE A 101 -8.73 11.79 -7.88
C PHE A 101 -7.98 12.50 -9.02
N ILE A 102 -8.01 11.94 -10.24
CA ILE A 102 -7.35 12.51 -11.43
C ILE A 102 -7.91 13.90 -11.74
N LYS A 103 -9.23 14.09 -11.64
CA LYS A 103 -9.85 15.40 -11.86
C LYS A 103 -9.46 16.42 -10.80
N LEU A 104 -9.32 16.01 -9.52
CA LEU A 104 -8.81 16.90 -8.48
C LEU A 104 -7.38 17.38 -8.75
N VAL A 105 -6.51 16.52 -9.30
CA VAL A 105 -5.17 16.91 -9.74
C VAL A 105 -5.25 17.96 -10.85
N GLN A 106 -6.14 17.76 -11.83
CA GLN A 106 -6.39 18.72 -12.91
C GLN A 106 -6.93 20.06 -12.39
N ASP A 107 -7.90 20.02 -11.48
CA ASP A 107 -8.52 21.23 -10.88
C ASP A 107 -7.50 22.08 -10.12
N GLU A 108 -6.48 21.45 -9.54
CA GLU A 108 -5.34 22.15 -8.93
C GLU A 108 -4.31 22.63 -9.97
N GLY A 109 -4.55 22.43 -11.27
CA GLY A 109 -3.65 22.84 -12.35
C GLY A 109 -2.33 22.06 -12.37
N MET A 110 -2.37 20.79 -12.03
CA MET A 110 -1.23 19.88 -12.04
C MET A 110 -1.44 18.77 -13.06
N PHE A 111 -0.35 18.15 -13.50
CA PHE A 111 -0.37 16.95 -14.34
C PHE A 111 -0.33 15.68 -13.48
N LEU A 112 -0.53 14.52 -14.15
CA LEU A 112 -0.52 13.22 -13.49
C LEU A 112 0.27 12.19 -14.28
N ILE A 113 1.07 11.38 -13.57
CA ILE A 113 1.66 10.13 -14.03
C ILE A 113 0.84 8.99 -13.44
N LEU A 114 0.25 8.16 -14.31
CA LEU A 114 -0.52 7.01 -13.87
C LEU A 114 0.39 5.78 -13.73
N ARG A 115 0.36 5.13 -12.55
CA ARG A 115 1.12 3.93 -12.23
C ARG A 115 0.16 2.75 -11.94
N PRO A 116 -0.38 2.09 -12.98
CA PRO A 116 -1.49 1.14 -12.81
C PRO A 116 -1.05 -0.32 -12.63
N GLY A 117 0.20 -0.62 -12.69
CA GLY A 117 0.73 -1.98 -12.66
C GLY A 117 0.57 -2.76 -13.98
N PRO A 118 0.12 -4.05 -13.90
CA PRO A 118 -0.70 -4.76 -12.89
C PRO A 118 -0.09 -5.00 -11.51
N TYR A 119 1.20 -5.13 -11.41
CA TYR A 119 1.96 -5.20 -10.18
C TYR A 119 2.59 -3.84 -9.87
N VAL A 120 2.56 -3.43 -8.59
CA VAL A 120 3.04 -2.12 -8.17
C VAL A 120 3.99 -2.12 -6.96
N CYS A 121 4.24 -3.25 -6.30
CA CYS A 121 5.04 -3.36 -5.08
C CYS A 121 4.43 -2.58 -3.89
N ALA A 122 5.01 -1.45 -3.55
CA ALA A 122 4.48 -0.41 -2.65
C ALA A 122 4.22 -0.86 -1.20
N GLU A 123 4.86 -1.92 -0.70
CA GLU A 123 4.59 -2.51 0.62
C GLU A 123 3.08 -2.72 0.85
N TRP A 124 2.40 -3.05 -0.24
CA TRP A 124 0.97 -3.36 -0.29
C TRP A 124 0.76 -4.86 -0.49
N ASP A 125 -0.26 -5.42 0.15
CA ASP A 125 -0.54 -6.86 0.10
C ASP A 125 -0.44 -7.43 -1.31
N PHE A 126 0.42 -8.43 -1.51
CA PHE A 126 0.72 -9.09 -2.78
C PHE A 126 1.17 -8.13 -3.90
N GLY A 127 1.75 -6.97 -3.55
CA GLY A 127 2.17 -5.96 -4.54
C GLY A 127 1.03 -5.44 -5.42
N GLY A 128 -0.18 -5.43 -4.92
CA GLY A 128 -1.39 -4.98 -5.62
C GLY A 128 -2.09 -6.07 -6.43
N LEU A 129 -1.54 -7.28 -6.55
CA LEU A 129 -2.19 -8.39 -7.26
C LEU A 129 -3.34 -8.98 -6.43
N PRO A 130 -4.45 -9.43 -7.05
CA PRO A 130 -5.56 -10.04 -6.31
C PRO A 130 -5.19 -11.40 -5.71
N SER A 131 -5.50 -11.58 -4.42
CA SER A 131 -5.22 -12.83 -3.71
C SER A 131 -5.96 -14.05 -4.25
N TYR A 132 -7.10 -13.88 -4.95
CA TYR A 132 -7.81 -15.00 -5.57
C TYR A 132 -6.98 -15.75 -6.64
N LEU A 133 -5.98 -15.09 -7.23
CA LEU A 133 -5.03 -15.75 -8.14
C LEU A 133 -4.29 -16.90 -7.44
N LEU A 134 -4.01 -16.73 -6.14
CA LEU A 134 -3.35 -17.74 -5.33
C LEU A 134 -4.25 -18.96 -5.00
N ALA A 135 -5.56 -18.89 -5.26
CA ALA A 135 -6.42 -20.07 -5.18
C ALA A 135 -6.06 -21.14 -6.23
N ILE A 136 -5.39 -20.75 -7.30
CA ILE A 136 -4.89 -21.66 -8.35
C ILE A 136 -3.53 -22.24 -7.88
N PRO A 137 -3.41 -23.57 -7.68
CA PRO A 137 -2.25 -24.14 -7.02
C PRO A 137 -0.88 -23.86 -7.68
N ASP A 138 -0.83 -23.83 -9.00
CA ASP A 138 0.37 -23.70 -9.82
C ASP A 138 0.43 -22.38 -10.61
N ILE A 139 -0.27 -21.35 -10.17
CA ILE A 139 -0.29 -20.04 -10.81
C ILE A 139 1.13 -19.45 -10.91
N LYS A 140 1.42 -18.85 -12.05
CA LYS A 140 2.57 -17.97 -12.22
C LYS A 140 2.06 -16.56 -12.51
N VAL A 141 2.58 -15.59 -11.80
CA VAL A 141 2.22 -14.18 -11.96
C VAL A 141 3.32 -13.42 -12.69
N ARG A 142 3.01 -12.24 -13.21
CA ARG A 142 3.95 -11.36 -13.90
C ARG A 142 4.69 -12.06 -15.06
N CYS A 143 3.96 -12.86 -15.83
CA CYS A 143 4.47 -13.61 -16.99
C CYS A 143 3.33 -14.01 -17.92
N MET A 144 3.62 -14.67 -19.04
CA MET A 144 2.63 -15.12 -20.03
C MET A 144 1.85 -16.39 -19.60
N ASP A 145 1.62 -16.60 -18.29
CA ASP A 145 0.63 -17.60 -17.85
C ASP A 145 -0.77 -17.14 -18.31
N PRO A 146 -1.50 -17.93 -19.11
CA PRO A 146 -2.77 -17.50 -19.71
C PRO A 146 -3.85 -17.19 -18.66
N ARG A 147 -3.79 -17.78 -17.46
CA ARG A 147 -4.74 -17.53 -16.36
C ARG A 147 -4.46 -16.16 -15.74
N TYR A 148 -3.19 -15.80 -15.58
CA TYR A 148 -2.77 -14.49 -15.10
C TYR A 148 -3.05 -13.40 -16.13
N THR A 149 -2.64 -13.59 -17.38
CA THR A 149 -2.84 -12.57 -18.44
C THR A 149 -4.31 -12.31 -18.72
N ALA A 150 -5.18 -13.34 -18.67
CA ALA A 150 -6.62 -13.15 -18.81
C ALA A 150 -7.20 -12.29 -17.67
N ALA A 151 -6.73 -12.47 -16.44
CA ALA A 151 -7.15 -11.65 -15.29
C ALA A 151 -6.60 -10.21 -15.40
N ALA A 152 -5.31 -10.06 -15.70
CA ALA A 152 -4.67 -8.75 -15.88
C ALA A 152 -5.30 -7.94 -17.03
N GLU A 153 -5.65 -8.60 -18.14
CA GLU A 153 -6.34 -7.94 -19.24
C GLU A 153 -7.74 -7.42 -18.84
N ARG A 154 -8.50 -8.16 -18.04
CA ARG A 154 -9.79 -7.68 -17.50
C ARG A 154 -9.59 -6.42 -16.65
N TYR A 155 -8.60 -6.44 -15.76
CA TYR A 155 -8.25 -5.28 -14.94
C TYR A 155 -7.89 -4.07 -15.80
N ILE A 156 -6.94 -4.23 -16.73
CA ILE A 156 -6.49 -3.16 -17.63
C ILE A 156 -7.68 -2.57 -18.40
N LYS A 157 -8.54 -3.41 -18.99
CA LYS A 157 -9.75 -2.97 -19.71
C LYS A 157 -10.69 -2.16 -18.80
N SER A 158 -10.91 -2.62 -17.59
CA SER A 158 -11.82 -1.97 -16.63
C SER A 158 -11.29 -0.62 -16.15
N LEU A 159 -9.98 -0.54 -15.85
CA LEU A 159 -9.32 0.70 -15.45
C LEU A 159 -9.23 1.69 -16.64
N ALA A 160 -8.89 1.21 -17.83
CA ALA A 160 -8.79 2.06 -19.02
C ALA A 160 -10.11 2.80 -19.32
N LEU A 161 -11.26 2.18 -19.07
CA LEU A 161 -12.57 2.86 -19.21
C LEU A 161 -12.71 4.07 -18.30
N GLN A 162 -12.02 4.11 -17.15
CA GLN A 162 -12.06 5.22 -16.21
C GLN A 162 -11.10 6.35 -16.59
N VAL A 163 -9.99 6.04 -17.30
CA VAL A 163 -8.87 6.97 -17.46
C VAL A 163 -8.60 7.40 -18.90
N LYS A 164 -9.09 6.68 -19.92
CA LYS A 164 -8.77 6.95 -21.34
C LYS A 164 -9.15 8.35 -21.82
N ASP A 165 -10.21 8.93 -21.25
CA ASP A 165 -10.68 10.26 -21.60
C ASP A 165 -10.05 11.37 -20.72
N LEU A 166 -9.19 10.99 -19.76
CA LEU A 166 -8.48 11.90 -18.86
C LEU A 166 -7.01 12.09 -19.27
N GLN A 167 -6.63 11.64 -20.45
CA GLN A 167 -5.31 11.85 -21.02
C GLN A 167 -5.11 13.31 -21.46
N VAL A 168 -3.89 13.80 -21.43
CA VAL A 168 -3.54 15.17 -21.84
C VAL A 168 -3.93 15.45 -23.30
N THR A 169 -3.91 14.45 -24.17
CA THR A 169 -4.38 14.51 -25.57
C THR A 169 -5.89 14.71 -25.69
N LYS A 170 -6.65 14.45 -24.62
CA LYS A 170 -8.11 14.63 -24.55
C LYS A 170 -8.52 15.83 -23.70
N GLY A 171 -7.54 16.57 -23.13
CA GLY A 171 -7.77 17.70 -22.23
C GLY A 171 -7.77 17.34 -20.74
N GLY A 172 -7.36 16.12 -20.37
CA GLY A 172 -7.13 15.69 -18.99
C GLY A 172 -5.69 15.92 -18.54
N PRO A 173 -5.30 15.52 -17.33
CA PRO A 173 -3.98 15.76 -16.78
C PRO A 173 -2.96 14.62 -16.99
N ILE A 174 -3.37 13.43 -17.50
CA ILE A 174 -2.48 12.27 -17.60
C ILE A 174 -1.43 12.49 -18.68
N LEU A 175 -0.15 12.59 -18.29
CA LEU A 175 1.01 12.76 -19.20
C LEU A 175 1.49 11.42 -19.76
N MET A 176 1.62 10.40 -18.93
CA MET A 176 2.14 9.09 -19.30
C MET A 176 1.65 7.99 -18.36
N VAL A 177 1.80 6.75 -18.78
CA VAL A 177 1.38 5.55 -18.03
C VAL A 177 2.58 4.63 -17.83
N GLN A 178 2.79 4.16 -16.60
CA GLN A 178 3.79 3.15 -16.28
C GLN A 178 3.34 1.77 -16.76
N ILE A 179 4.28 0.99 -17.25
CA ILE A 179 4.10 -0.42 -17.58
C ILE A 179 4.87 -1.25 -16.55
N GLU A 180 4.15 -2.10 -15.81
CA GLU A 180 4.72 -2.94 -14.75
C GLU A 180 5.39 -2.12 -13.63
N ASN A 181 6.19 -2.74 -12.77
CA ASN A 181 7.05 -2.08 -11.80
C ASN A 181 8.23 -2.98 -11.42
N GLU A 182 9.46 -2.44 -11.51
CA GLU A 182 10.70 -3.13 -11.14
C GLU A 182 10.78 -4.56 -11.73
N TYR A 183 10.33 -4.69 -12.97
CA TYR A 183 10.25 -6.00 -13.61
C TYR A 183 11.61 -6.68 -13.73
N GLY A 184 12.64 -5.89 -13.93
CA GLY A 184 14.03 -6.36 -13.99
C GLY A 184 14.57 -6.99 -12.70
N SER A 185 13.93 -6.72 -11.57
CA SER A 185 14.23 -7.36 -10.28
C SER A 185 13.45 -8.66 -10.07
N TYR A 186 12.46 -8.94 -10.92
CA TYR A 186 11.57 -10.10 -10.77
C TYR A 186 11.78 -11.17 -11.84
N GLY A 187 11.91 -10.76 -13.11
CA GLY A 187 11.91 -11.69 -14.22
C GLY A 187 12.47 -11.12 -15.52
N ASN A 188 12.34 -11.90 -16.60
CA ASN A 188 12.83 -11.54 -17.94
C ASN A 188 11.90 -12.02 -19.06
N ASP A 189 10.62 -12.19 -18.81
CA ASP A 189 9.63 -12.58 -19.84
C ASP A 189 9.33 -11.39 -20.76
N ARG A 190 10.10 -11.30 -21.84
CA ARG A 190 10.02 -10.23 -22.82
C ARG A 190 8.67 -10.17 -23.55
N GLU A 191 8.02 -11.31 -23.73
CA GLU A 191 6.70 -11.34 -24.38
C GLU A 191 5.61 -10.75 -23.47
N TYR A 192 5.72 -10.99 -22.16
CA TYR A 192 4.85 -10.34 -21.18
C TYR A 192 5.03 -8.82 -21.19
N MET A 193 6.26 -8.33 -21.15
CA MET A 193 6.55 -6.90 -21.17
C MET A 193 6.06 -6.21 -22.45
N LYS A 194 6.16 -6.86 -23.62
CA LYS A 194 5.62 -6.34 -24.89
C LYS A 194 4.10 -6.39 -24.95
N TRP A 195 3.49 -7.41 -24.36
CA TRP A 195 2.03 -7.60 -24.35
C TRP A 195 1.30 -6.49 -23.58
N LEU A 196 1.85 -6.04 -22.46
CA LEU A 196 1.21 -5.03 -21.60
C LEU A 196 0.89 -3.72 -22.33
N PRO A 197 1.84 -3.01 -22.97
CA PRO A 197 1.53 -1.78 -23.69
C PRO A 197 0.58 -2.01 -24.86
N GLU A 198 0.59 -3.16 -25.52
CA GLU A 198 -0.37 -3.49 -26.57
C GLU A 198 -1.81 -3.53 -26.05
N VAL A 199 -2.02 -4.12 -24.86
CA VAL A 199 -3.35 -4.14 -24.21
C VAL A 199 -3.80 -2.71 -23.91
N TRP A 200 -2.94 -1.88 -23.32
CA TRP A 200 -3.25 -0.48 -23.03
C TRP A 200 -3.58 0.32 -24.29
N ARG A 201 -2.80 0.14 -25.37
CA ARG A 201 -3.07 0.80 -26.68
C ARG A 201 -4.42 0.40 -27.25
N LYS A 202 -4.76 -0.90 -27.23
CA LYS A 202 -6.07 -1.41 -27.66
C LYS A 202 -7.23 -0.84 -26.83
N CYS A 203 -6.97 -0.44 -25.58
CA CYS A 203 -7.96 0.21 -24.71
C CYS A 203 -8.05 1.73 -24.87
N GLY A 204 -7.31 2.34 -25.81
CA GLY A 204 -7.40 3.77 -26.14
C GLY A 204 -6.43 4.66 -25.36
N ILE A 205 -5.36 4.12 -24.80
CA ILE A 205 -4.29 4.92 -24.21
C ILE A 205 -3.33 5.38 -25.31
N GLU A 206 -3.24 6.71 -25.51
CA GLU A 206 -2.47 7.36 -26.57
C GLU A 206 -1.17 8.01 -26.05
N VAL A 207 -1.15 8.44 -24.77
CA VAL A 207 0.04 9.06 -24.15
C VAL A 207 1.22 8.08 -24.08
N PRO A 208 2.46 8.59 -23.98
CA PRO A 208 3.66 7.73 -23.86
C PRO A 208 3.59 6.78 -22.68
N PHE A 209 4.34 5.68 -22.78
CA PHE A 209 4.62 4.76 -21.69
C PHE A 209 6.01 5.01 -21.11
N TYR A 210 6.23 4.52 -19.87
CA TYR A 210 7.53 4.36 -19.28
C TYR A 210 7.58 3.07 -18.45
N THR A 211 8.78 2.57 -18.18
CA THR A 211 9.08 1.49 -17.23
C THR A 211 9.89 2.05 -16.07
N SER A 212 9.95 1.34 -14.95
CA SER A 212 10.62 1.77 -13.72
C SER A 212 11.43 0.60 -13.19
N ASP A 213 12.76 0.74 -13.15
CA ASP A 213 13.68 -0.33 -12.78
C ASP A 213 14.95 0.23 -12.12
N GLY A 214 15.65 -0.62 -11.33
CA GLY A 214 16.96 -0.28 -10.80
C GLY A 214 17.99 -0.05 -11.91
N ALA A 215 18.93 0.87 -11.69
CA ALA A 215 19.90 1.35 -12.68
C ALA A 215 21.04 0.34 -12.99
N THR A 216 20.81 -0.96 -12.90
CA THR A 216 21.80 -1.97 -13.32
C THR A 216 21.55 -2.43 -14.76
N PRO A 217 22.60 -2.78 -15.53
CA PRO A 217 22.43 -3.26 -16.91
C PRO A 217 21.44 -4.41 -17.02
N PHE A 218 21.48 -5.36 -16.09
CA PHE A 218 20.60 -6.52 -16.07
C PHE A 218 19.12 -6.13 -15.88
N MET A 219 18.83 -5.27 -14.89
CA MET A 219 17.47 -4.84 -14.61
C MET A 219 16.90 -4.00 -15.76
N LEU A 220 17.69 -3.07 -16.28
CA LEU A 220 17.29 -2.24 -17.41
C LEU A 220 17.08 -3.08 -18.68
N GLU A 221 17.92 -4.08 -18.90
CA GLU A 221 17.73 -4.99 -20.02
C GLU A 221 16.42 -5.78 -19.90
N ALA A 222 16.10 -6.31 -18.72
CA ALA A 222 14.93 -7.15 -18.51
C ALA A 222 13.62 -6.32 -18.44
N GLY A 223 13.65 -5.15 -17.81
CA GLY A 223 12.45 -4.34 -17.51
C GLY A 223 12.11 -3.28 -18.54
N SER A 224 13.07 -2.73 -19.31
CA SER A 224 12.78 -1.61 -20.22
C SER A 224 12.14 -2.05 -21.54
N LEU A 225 11.46 -1.09 -22.18
CA LEU A 225 10.78 -1.24 -23.47
C LEU A 225 11.37 -0.26 -24.51
N PRO A 226 11.44 -0.63 -25.81
CA PRO A 226 12.09 0.19 -26.84
C PRO A 226 11.52 1.61 -27.00
N ASP A 227 10.19 1.76 -26.91
CA ASP A 227 9.47 3.01 -27.17
C ASP A 227 8.90 3.67 -25.89
N ALA A 228 9.39 3.24 -24.71
CA ALA A 228 8.99 3.78 -23.43
C ALA A 228 10.14 4.55 -22.76
N ALA A 229 9.85 5.62 -22.04
CA ALA A 229 10.85 6.30 -21.23
C ALA A 229 11.38 5.37 -20.13
N ILE A 230 12.62 5.59 -19.69
CA ILE A 230 13.25 4.81 -18.63
C ILE A 230 13.11 5.56 -17.29
N GLY A 231 12.36 5.00 -16.36
CA GLY A 231 12.37 5.36 -14.95
C GLY A 231 13.48 4.61 -14.22
N LEU A 232 14.14 5.28 -13.29
CA LEU A 232 15.24 4.77 -12.48
C LEU A 232 14.87 4.76 -11.00
N ASP A 233 15.10 3.63 -10.31
CA ASP A 233 14.74 3.40 -8.91
C ASP A 233 15.96 2.97 -8.06
N PRO A 234 16.65 3.88 -7.31
CA PRO A 234 16.63 5.32 -7.55
C PRO A 234 17.52 5.72 -8.73
N GLY A 235 17.40 6.97 -9.16
CA GLY A 235 18.23 7.54 -10.22
C GLY A 235 18.57 8.99 -9.91
N ALA A 236 19.53 9.23 -9.02
CA ALA A 236 19.85 10.58 -8.56
C ALA A 236 21.30 11.02 -8.83
N ASN A 237 21.99 10.31 -9.74
CA ASN A 237 23.39 10.61 -10.07
C ASN A 237 23.69 10.34 -11.55
N ALA A 238 24.82 10.89 -12.04
CA ALA A 238 25.22 10.80 -13.44
C ALA A 238 25.38 9.36 -13.95
N LYS A 239 25.89 8.44 -13.11
CA LYS A 239 26.14 7.06 -13.49
C LYS A 239 24.84 6.31 -13.82
N ASP A 240 23.78 6.52 -13.04
CA ASP A 240 22.50 5.86 -13.27
C ASP A 240 21.87 6.33 -14.59
N PHE A 241 21.92 7.64 -14.87
CA PHE A 241 21.47 8.18 -16.16
C PHE A 241 22.31 7.73 -17.34
N GLU A 242 23.63 7.51 -17.16
CA GLU A 242 24.49 6.92 -18.16
C GLU A 242 24.07 5.47 -18.48
N GLN A 243 23.80 4.65 -17.44
CA GLN A 243 23.31 3.29 -17.63
C GLN A 243 21.98 3.25 -18.41
N ALA A 244 21.03 4.13 -18.09
CA ALA A 244 19.80 4.26 -18.84
C ALA A 244 20.05 4.63 -20.32
N THR A 245 20.95 5.55 -20.59
CA THR A 245 21.33 5.97 -21.96
C THR A 245 21.99 4.83 -22.72
N LEU A 246 22.81 4.01 -22.05
CA LEU A 246 23.43 2.82 -22.66
C LEU A 246 22.37 1.76 -22.98
N ALA A 247 21.39 1.58 -22.11
CA ALA A 247 20.30 0.63 -22.32
C ALA A 247 19.39 1.05 -23.50
N ASN A 248 19.01 2.33 -23.59
CA ASN A 248 18.23 2.87 -24.71
C ASN A 248 18.53 4.36 -24.96
N PRO A 249 19.38 4.69 -25.96
CA PRO A 249 19.73 6.07 -26.27
C PRO A 249 18.66 6.87 -27.03
N ASN A 250 17.51 6.28 -27.33
CA ASN A 250 16.47 6.89 -28.15
C ASN A 250 15.31 7.45 -27.36
N VAL A 251 15.29 7.28 -26.04
CA VAL A 251 14.23 7.73 -25.14
C VAL A 251 14.82 8.49 -23.95
N PRO A 252 14.07 9.41 -23.33
CA PRO A 252 14.50 10.09 -22.13
C PRO A 252 14.46 9.15 -20.93
N SER A 253 15.28 9.48 -19.91
CA SER A 253 15.25 8.84 -18.60
C SER A 253 15.00 9.86 -17.49
N PHE A 254 14.45 9.40 -16.37
CA PHE A 254 14.17 10.23 -15.20
C PHE A 254 14.26 9.39 -13.91
N CYS A 255 14.41 10.04 -12.77
CA CYS A 255 14.33 9.38 -11.47
C CYS A 255 12.85 9.13 -11.13
N SER A 256 12.36 7.93 -11.38
CA SER A 256 10.96 7.58 -11.14
C SER A 256 10.64 7.34 -9.67
N GLU A 257 11.65 6.99 -8.86
CA GLU A 257 11.51 6.88 -7.40
C GLU A 257 12.72 7.50 -6.68
N LEU A 258 12.52 8.72 -6.18
CA LEU A 258 13.45 9.39 -5.28
C LEU A 258 12.94 9.24 -3.86
N TYR A 259 13.68 8.57 -2.99
CA TYR A 259 13.23 8.17 -1.67
C TYR A 259 13.49 9.22 -0.58
N PRO A 260 12.46 9.96 -0.11
CA PRO A 260 12.62 10.87 1.04
C PRO A 260 12.78 10.16 2.37
N GLY A 261 12.24 8.97 2.48
CA GLY A 261 12.25 8.11 3.66
C GLY A 261 12.41 6.65 3.29
N TRP A 262 11.90 5.75 4.14
CA TRP A 262 11.90 4.31 3.88
C TRP A 262 10.76 3.60 4.62
N LEU A 263 10.42 2.41 4.12
CA LEU A 263 9.46 1.49 4.76
C LEU A 263 10.00 0.97 6.11
N THR A 264 9.11 0.47 6.95
CA THR A 264 9.46 -0.10 8.26
C THR A 264 8.68 -1.39 8.49
N HIS A 265 9.37 -2.42 9.00
CA HIS A 265 8.75 -3.69 9.36
C HIS A 265 8.46 -3.78 10.87
N TRP A 266 7.55 -4.68 11.24
CA TRP A 266 7.31 -5.02 12.63
C TRP A 266 8.58 -5.59 13.29
N GLY A 267 8.90 -5.12 14.50
CA GLY A 267 10.08 -5.52 15.26
C GLY A 267 11.35 -4.73 14.95
N GLU A 268 11.32 -3.84 13.98
CA GLU A 268 12.42 -2.92 13.67
C GLU A 268 12.30 -1.59 14.44
N LYS A 269 13.26 -0.70 14.21
CA LYS A 269 13.13 0.71 14.56
C LYS A 269 12.54 1.47 13.38
N TRP A 270 11.80 2.56 13.64
CA TRP A 270 11.36 3.47 12.59
C TRP A 270 12.53 3.88 11.69
N GLN A 271 12.36 3.70 10.39
CA GLN A 271 13.30 4.16 9.38
C GLN A 271 13.10 5.67 9.18
N ARG A 272 14.10 6.46 9.59
CA ARG A 272 14.05 7.94 9.50
C ARG A 272 15.38 8.46 8.95
N PRO A 273 15.64 8.31 7.64
CA PRO A 273 16.85 8.84 7.02
C PRO A 273 16.88 10.37 7.08
N GLY A 274 18.09 10.93 7.23
CA GLY A 274 18.28 12.37 7.25
C GLY A 274 17.96 13.04 5.90
N VAL A 275 17.71 14.35 5.92
CA VAL A 275 17.33 15.12 4.73
C VAL A 275 18.53 15.54 3.86
N GLU A 276 19.76 15.46 4.38
CA GLU A 276 20.95 16.06 3.77
C GLU A 276 21.30 15.43 2.41
N ASN A 277 21.20 14.12 2.30
CA ASN A 277 21.45 13.41 1.03
C ASN A 277 20.33 13.70 0.03
N LEU A 278 19.07 13.65 0.47
CA LEU A 278 17.92 13.98 -0.36
C LEU A 278 18.03 15.40 -0.96
N VAL A 279 18.45 16.38 -0.16
CA VAL A 279 18.69 17.77 -0.63
C VAL A 279 19.79 17.81 -1.69
N LYS A 280 20.88 17.03 -1.53
CA LYS A 280 21.94 16.95 -2.55
C LYS A 280 21.42 16.36 -3.86
N ASP A 281 20.65 15.27 -3.75
CA ASP A 281 20.07 14.57 -4.89
C ASP A 281 19.09 15.47 -5.65
N VAL A 282 18.19 16.16 -4.95
CA VAL A 282 17.26 17.11 -5.56
C VAL A 282 18.01 18.26 -6.25
N LYS A 283 19.03 18.84 -5.62
CA LYS A 283 19.85 19.88 -6.26
C LYS A 283 20.53 19.36 -7.52
N TRP A 284 21.14 18.17 -7.46
CA TRP A 284 21.77 17.58 -8.63
C TRP A 284 20.78 17.38 -9.78
N LEU A 285 19.59 16.83 -9.49
CA LEU A 285 18.53 16.63 -10.48
C LEU A 285 18.07 17.96 -11.09
N MET A 286 17.86 18.99 -10.28
CA MET A 286 17.44 20.31 -10.73
C MET A 286 18.54 21.01 -11.57
N ASP A 287 19.80 20.98 -11.13
CA ASP A 287 20.94 21.56 -11.83
C ASP A 287 21.16 20.92 -13.20
N ASN A 288 20.89 19.62 -13.32
CA ASN A 288 21.00 18.85 -14.56
C ASN A 288 19.68 18.76 -15.34
N LYS A 289 18.63 19.48 -14.95
CA LYS A 289 17.29 19.51 -15.58
C LYS A 289 16.69 18.10 -15.74
N LYS A 290 16.99 17.20 -14.81
CA LYS A 290 16.42 15.85 -14.79
C LYS A 290 15.04 15.86 -14.15
N SER A 291 14.09 15.18 -14.77
CA SER A 291 12.77 14.92 -14.18
C SER A 291 12.88 13.91 -13.05
N PHE A 292 12.01 14.02 -12.04
CA PHE A 292 11.99 13.09 -10.91
C PHE A 292 10.63 13.05 -10.21
N ASN A 293 10.43 11.99 -9.43
CA ASN A 293 9.26 11.74 -8.61
C ASN A 293 9.68 11.41 -7.17
N PHE A 294 9.20 12.17 -6.19
CA PHE A 294 9.36 11.82 -4.78
C PHE A 294 8.52 10.60 -4.44
N TYR A 295 9.15 9.48 -4.18
CA TYR A 295 8.49 8.25 -3.72
C TYR A 295 8.74 8.05 -2.21
N VAL A 296 7.84 8.45 -1.34
CA VAL A 296 6.57 9.13 -1.58
C VAL A 296 6.63 10.55 -1.04
N ILE A 297 5.88 11.49 -1.63
CA ILE A 297 5.72 12.81 -1.03
C ILE A 297 4.78 12.76 0.17
N HIS A 298 3.81 11.83 0.14
CA HIS A 298 2.87 11.49 1.20
C HIS A 298 2.51 10.00 1.11
N GLY A 299 2.87 9.24 2.13
CA GLY A 299 2.66 7.80 2.12
C GLY A 299 1.24 7.38 2.47
N GLY A 300 0.69 7.92 3.55
CA GLY A 300 -0.64 7.55 4.07
C GLY A 300 -0.62 6.28 4.93
N THR A 301 -1.72 5.51 4.91
CA THR A 301 -1.95 4.38 5.82
C THR A 301 -2.42 3.15 5.07
N ASN A 302 -1.86 1.99 5.40
CA ASN A 302 -2.35 0.68 4.98
C ASN A 302 -3.52 0.23 5.87
N PHE A 303 -4.66 0.92 5.78
CA PHE A 303 -5.84 0.55 6.57
C PHE A 303 -6.23 -0.92 6.40
N GLY A 304 -6.87 -1.50 7.42
CA GLY A 304 -7.32 -2.88 7.35
C GLY A 304 -6.17 -3.89 7.25
N TYR A 305 -6.18 -4.71 6.21
CA TYR A 305 -5.22 -5.79 6.00
C TYR A 305 -4.28 -5.53 4.80
N TRP A 306 -4.18 -4.27 4.35
CA TRP A 306 -3.49 -3.94 3.10
C TRP A 306 -1.96 -3.81 3.23
N ALA A 307 -1.39 -3.74 4.44
CA ALA A 307 0.06 -3.81 4.61
C ALA A 307 0.61 -5.13 4.06
N GLY A 308 1.67 -5.06 3.27
CA GLY A 308 2.36 -6.19 2.67
C GLY A 308 3.44 -6.79 3.57
N ALA A 309 4.39 -7.46 2.96
CA ALA A 309 5.59 -7.98 3.60
C ALA A 309 6.74 -8.13 2.60
N ASN A 310 7.99 -8.08 3.09
CA ASN A 310 9.19 -8.33 2.30
C ASN A 310 9.84 -9.66 2.65
N ALA A 311 10.57 -10.23 1.69
CA ALA A 311 11.47 -11.35 1.90
C ALA A 311 12.61 -11.29 0.87
N PHE A 312 13.83 -11.45 1.34
CA PHE A 312 15.03 -11.51 0.49
C PHE A 312 15.62 -12.93 0.44
N SER A 313 14.94 -13.90 1.04
CA SER A 313 15.23 -15.33 0.95
C SER A 313 13.95 -16.14 1.22
N PRO A 314 13.90 -17.44 0.85
CA PRO A 314 12.72 -18.29 1.04
C PRO A 314 12.28 -18.45 2.52
N THR A 315 13.20 -18.25 3.45
CA THR A 315 12.97 -18.42 4.89
C THR A 315 12.78 -17.12 5.65
N GLN A 316 12.93 -15.98 4.97
CA GLN A 316 12.75 -14.66 5.57
C GLN A 316 11.30 -14.21 5.40
N TYR A 317 10.79 -13.53 6.43
CA TYR A 317 9.48 -12.90 6.39
C TYR A 317 9.50 -11.64 7.27
N GLN A 318 9.28 -10.50 6.65
CA GLN A 318 9.31 -9.19 7.27
C GLN A 318 8.01 -8.44 6.98
N PRO A 319 6.98 -8.58 7.84
CA PRO A 319 5.70 -7.91 7.62
C PRO A 319 5.82 -6.41 7.88
N ASP A 320 5.23 -5.62 6.97
CA ASP A 320 5.20 -4.17 7.05
C ASP A 320 4.24 -3.69 8.16
N VAL A 321 4.58 -2.57 8.80
CA VAL A 321 3.68 -1.91 9.75
C VAL A 321 2.45 -1.35 9.05
N THR A 322 1.42 -1.02 9.80
CA THR A 322 0.17 -0.44 9.27
C THR A 322 0.39 0.96 8.69
N SER A 323 1.16 1.80 9.36
CA SER A 323 1.49 3.14 8.85
C SER A 323 2.38 3.06 7.63
N TYR A 324 2.04 3.81 6.60
CA TYR A 324 2.94 4.08 5.48
C TYR A 324 3.41 5.53 5.52
N ASP A 325 3.65 6.07 6.71
CA ASP A 325 4.19 7.43 6.89
C ASP A 325 5.47 7.62 6.09
N TYR A 326 6.32 6.58 6.02
CA TYR A 326 7.54 6.52 5.20
C TYR A 326 8.57 7.57 5.57
N ASP A 327 8.36 8.31 6.67
CA ASP A 327 9.14 9.51 7.00
C ASP A 327 9.14 10.54 5.84
N ALA A 328 8.00 10.63 5.16
CA ALA A 328 7.77 11.44 3.97
C ALA A 328 7.77 12.95 4.27
N PRO A 329 7.95 13.81 3.26
CA PRO A 329 7.82 15.27 3.43
C PRO A 329 6.47 15.71 4.00
N ILE A 330 5.39 15.03 3.64
CA ILE A 330 4.05 15.22 4.19
C ILE A 330 3.72 13.99 5.04
N ASN A 331 3.59 14.14 6.35
CA ASN A 331 3.33 13.03 7.26
C ASN A 331 1.94 12.40 7.06
N GLU A 332 1.66 11.31 7.74
CA GLU A 332 0.41 10.54 7.65
C GLU A 332 -0.84 11.39 7.87
N MET A 333 -0.80 12.38 8.81
CA MET A 333 -1.88 13.36 9.02
C MET A 333 -1.96 14.47 7.95
N GLY A 334 -0.99 14.55 7.02
CA GLY A 334 -0.92 15.58 6.00
C GLY A 334 -0.26 16.89 6.44
N GLN A 335 0.52 16.85 7.51
CA GLN A 335 1.27 18.01 8.00
C GLN A 335 2.64 18.08 7.33
N ALA A 336 3.16 19.30 7.14
CA ALA A 336 4.52 19.49 6.70
C ALA A 336 5.51 19.02 7.76
N THR A 337 6.51 18.25 7.33
CA THR A 337 7.64 17.82 8.16
C THR A 337 8.84 18.76 7.95
N PRO A 338 9.90 18.68 8.77
CA PRO A 338 11.14 19.40 8.48
C PRO A 338 11.72 19.12 7.08
N LYS A 339 11.55 17.90 6.56
CA LYS A 339 11.93 17.55 5.17
C LYS A 339 11.16 18.36 4.14
N TYR A 340 9.85 18.52 4.34
CA TYR A 340 9.01 19.34 3.49
C TYR A 340 9.55 20.78 3.39
N ASP A 341 9.84 21.38 4.53
CA ASP A 341 10.31 22.76 4.60
C ASP A 341 11.67 22.95 3.90
N GLU A 342 12.61 22.01 4.08
CA GLU A 342 13.91 22.05 3.42
C GLU A 342 13.79 21.85 1.90
N LEU A 343 12.99 20.87 1.44
CA LEU A 343 12.77 20.64 0.01
C LEU A 343 12.06 21.82 -0.66
N ARG A 344 11.04 22.40 0.01
CA ARG A 344 10.36 23.60 -0.47
C ARG A 344 11.33 24.77 -0.63
N LYS A 345 12.25 25.00 0.32
CA LYS A 345 13.30 26.02 0.21
C LYS A 345 14.20 25.78 -1.00
N VAL A 346 14.63 24.53 -1.20
CA VAL A 346 15.47 24.15 -2.34
C VAL A 346 14.76 24.43 -3.65
N LEU A 347 13.54 23.88 -3.84
CA LEU A 347 12.79 24.03 -5.08
C LEU A 347 12.44 25.49 -5.40
N ALA A 348 12.19 26.31 -4.37
CA ALA A 348 11.96 27.75 -4.55
C ALA A 348 13.14 28.48 -5.19
N THR A 349 14.38 28.00 -5.02
CA THR A 349 15.58 28.64 -5.63
C THR A 349 15.65 28.47 -7.15
N TYR A 350 14.93 27.50 -7.70
CA TYR A 350 14.89 27.21 -9.14
C TYR A 350 13.73 27.87 -9.87
N LEU A 351 12.87 28.60 -9.15
CA LEU A 351 11.78 29.34 -9.78
C LEU A 351 12.29 30.51 -10.62
N PRO A 352 11.60 30.85 -11.73
CA PRO A 352 11.88 32.07 -12.48
C PRO A 352 11.81 33.31 -11.59
N SER A 353 12.62 34.33 -11.90
CA SER A 353 12.65 35.59 -11.14
C SER A 353 11.23 36.16 -10.94
N GLY A 354 10.90 36.53 -9.72
CA GLY A 354 9.60 37.09 -9.34
C GLY A 354 8.46 36.08 -9.15
N LYS A 355 8.70 34.82 -9.40
CA LYS A 355 7.73 33.74 -9.08
C LYS A 355 7.91 33.24 -7.64
N LYS A 356 6.82 32.83 -7.02
CA LYS A 356 6.79 32.22 -5.68
C LYS A 356 6.00 30.93 -5.70
N LEU A 357 6.35 30.00 -4.84
CA LEU A 357 5.53 28.82 -4.59
C LEU A 357 4.20 29.24 -3.95
N PRO A 358 3.11 28.50 -4.19
CA PRO A 358 1.84 28.71 -3.51
C PRO A 358 2.01 28.64 -1.98
N GLU A 359 1.08 29.23 -1.24
CA GLU A 359 1.04 29.11 0.21
C GLU A 359 0.78 27.66 0.62
N VAL A 360 1.37 27.24 1.74
CA VAL A 360 1.15 25.91 2.30
C VAL A 360 -0.25 25.86 2.88
N PRO A 361 -1.08 24.87 2.52
CA PRO A 361 -2.41 24.70 3.10
C PRO A 361 -2.38 24.61 4.63
N ALA A 362 -3.43 25.10 5.28
CA ALA A 362 -3.58 24.94 6.71
C ALA A 362 -3.64 23.46 7.10
N PRO A 363 -2.99 23.05 8.21
CA PRO A 363 -3.06 21.67 8.67
C PRO A 363 -4.49 21.27 9.06
N MET A 364 -4.80 19.99 8.91
CA MET A 364 -6.06 19.43 9.38
C MET A 364 -6.15 19.51 10.92
N PRO A 365 -7.36 19.71 11.50
CA PRO A 365 -7.54 19.69 12.94
C PRO A 365 -7.10 18.37 13.56
N VAL A 366 -6.43 18.44 14.72
CA VAL A 366 -5.96 17.27 15.47
C VAL A 366 -6.55 17.33 16.89
N ILE A 367 -7.03 16.19 17.39
CA ILE A 367 -7.66 16.08 18.71
C ILE A 367 -6.99 15.02 19.58
N GLU A 368 -7.15 15.17 20.90
CA GLU A 368 -6.96 14.10 21.88
C GLU A 368 -8.31 13.50 22.25
N ILE A 369 -8.32 12.18 22.50
CA ILE A 369 -9.48 11.48 23.04
C ILE A 369 -9.07 10.95 24.41
N PRO A 370 -9.80 11.29 25.48
CA PRO A 370 -9.54 10.75 26.82
C PRO A 370 -9.57 9.22 26.86
N GLU A 371 -9.09 8.62 27.93
CA GLU A 371 -9.14 7.17 28.12
C GLU A 371 -10.56 6.62 27.95
N ILE A 372 -10.70 5.63 27.08
CA ILE A 372 -11.92 4.91 26.77
C ILE A 372 -11.85 3.54 27.44
N SER A 373 -12.84 3.18 28.22
CA SER A 373 -12.98 1.84 28.79
C SER A 373 -13.74 0.93 27.80
N LEU A 374 -13.23 -0.27 27.58
CA LEU A 374 -13.88 -1.29 26.75
C LEU A 374 -14.58 -2.31 27.66
N ASN A 375 -15.87 -2.13 27.88
CA ASN A 375 -16.63 -2.81 28.93
C ASN A 375 -17.41 -4.05 28.45
N SER A 376 -17.37 -4.34 27.15
CA SER A 376 -18.05 -5.50 26.57
C SER A 376 -17.05 -6.40 25.84
N VAL A 377 -17.23 -7.71 25.95
CA VAL A 377 -16.38 -8.72 25.32
C VAL A 377 -17.19 -9.69 24.48
N ALA A 378 -16.62 -10.10 23.34
CA ALA A 378 -17.11 -11.21 22.53
C ALA A 378 -15.95 -12.14 22.19
N ALA A 379 -15.99 -13.38 22.61
CA ALA A 379 -14.94 -14.35 22.29
C ALA A 379 -15.12 -14.87 20.85
N VAL A 380 -14.03 -15.01 20.09
CA VAL A 380 -14.08 -15.61 18.74
C VAL A 380 -14.70 -17.00 18.78
N TRP A 381 -14.46 -17.74 19.85
CA TRP A 381 -14.92 -19.11 20.09
C TRP A 381 -16.45 -19.28 20.14
N ASP A 382 -17.16 -18.24 20.59
CA ASP A 382 -18.63 -18.20 20.70
C ASP A 382 -19.28 -17.61 19.43
N ASN A 383 -18.47 -17.15 18.47
CA ASN A 383 -18.90 -16.45 17.26
C ASN A 383 -18.32 -17.07 15.97
N LEU A 384 -18.04 -18.39 16.00
CA LEU A 384 -17.53 -19.10 14.84
C LEU A 384 -18.62 -19.22 13.76
N PRO A 385 -18.28 -19.02 12.48
CA PRO A 385 -19.19 -19.29 11.36
C PRO A 385 -19.35 -20.79 11.13
N GLY A 386 -20.03 -21.17 10.07
CA GLY A 386 -20.11 -22.58 9.64
C GLY A 386 -18.73 -23.16 9.29
N ALA A 387 -18.45 -24.38 9.76
CA ALA A 387 -17.21 -25.07 9.46
C ALA A 387 -17.15 -25.59 8.02
N ILE A 388 -15.99 -25.51 7.40
CA ILE A 388 -15.65 -26.18 6.14
C ILE A 388 -14.86 -27.44 6.51
N HIS A 389 -15.34 -28.62 6.11
CA HIS A 389 -14.65 -29.87 6.38
C HIS A 389 -13.64 -30.19 5.28
N SER A 390 -12.42 -30.55 5.68
CA SER A 390 -11.36 -30.93 4.75
C SER A 390 -10.45 -32.03 5.35
N PRO A 391 -9.98 -32.98 4.55
CA PRO A 391 -9.00 -33.98 5.02
C PRO A 391 -7.69 -33.31 5.51
N GLN A 392 -7.28 -32.22 4.88
CA GLN A 392 -6.05 -31.48 5.17
C GLN A 392 -6.36 -29.99 5.39
N PRO A 393 -5.49 -29.21 6.06
CA PRO A 393 -5.60 -27.76 6.10
C PRO A 393 -5.66 -27.19 4.69
N LYS A 394 -6.36 -26.08 4.51
CA LYS A 394 -6.40 -25.30 3.26
C LYS A 394 -6.06 -23.86 3.56
N PRO A 395 -5.27 -23.19 2.70
CA PRO A 395 -5.00 -21.78 2.83
C PRO A 395 -6.26 -20.93 2.59
N MET A 396 -6.22 -19.68 3.09
CA MET A 396 -7.33 -18.73 3.02
C MET A 396 -7.85 -18.55 1.59
N GLU A 397 -6.95 -18.41 0.61
CA GLU A 397 -7.29 -18.13 -0.79
C GLU A 397 -8.11 -19.24 -1.43
N MET A 398 -7.85 -20.49 -1.08
CA MET A 398 -8.63 -21.66 -1.56
C MET A 398 -10.04 -21.71 -0.96
N LEU A 399 -10.31 -20.90 0.06
CA LEU A 399 -11.62 -20.77 0.71
C LEU A 399 -12.31 -19.45 0.34
N GLY A 400 -11.74 -18.68 -0.59
CA GLY A 400 -12.24 -17.37 -0.99
C GLY A 400 -11.99 -16.24 0.03
N GLN A 401 -11.17 -16.48 1.04
CA GLN A 401 -10.87 -15.49 2.07
C GLN A 401 -9.66 -14.62 1.66
N LYS A 402 -9.84 -13.29 1.69
CA LYS A 402 -8.81 -12.33 1.25
C LYS A 402 -7.76 -12.03 2.32
N GLY A 403 -8.14 -12.04 3.59
CA GLY A 403 -7.25 -11.71 4.73
C GLY A 403 -7.93 -11.96 6.07
N GLY A 404 -7.33 -11.47 7.16
CA GLY A 404 -7.84 -11.65 8.51
C GLY A 404 -7.30 -12.90 9.18
N PHE A 405 -8.19 -13.68 9.78
CA PHE A 405 -7.85 -14.84 10.61
C PHE A 405 -8.52 -16.11 10.08
N ILE A 406 -7.97 -17.26 10.43
CA ILE A 406 -8.54 -18.56 10.08
C ILE A 406 -8.31 -19.54 11.23
N LEU A 407 -9.34 -20.30 11.61
CA LEU A 407 -9.24 -21.31 12.65
C LEU A 407 -9.26 -22.69 12.04
N TYR A 408 -8.28 -23.50 12.42
CA TYR A 408 -8.19 -24.92 12.10
C TYR A 408 -8.44 -25.75 13.34
N ARG A 409 -9.41 -26.65 13.30
CA ARG A 409 -9.81 -27.52 14.41
C ARG A 409 -9.74 -28.99 13.99
N THR A 410 -9.16 -29.83 14.84
CA THR A 410 -9.21 -31.28 14.67
C THR A 410 -9.21 -32.01 16.01
N LYS A 411 -9.45 -33.33 16.01
CA LYS A 411 -9.34 -34.20 17.18
C LYS A 411 -8.00 -34.94 17.15
N LEU A 412 -7.32 -34.97 18.30
CA LEU A 412 -6.08 -35.70 18.47
C LEU A 412 -6.42 -37.18 18.72
N ILE A 413 -6.26 -38.01 17.70
CA ILE A 413 -6.49 -39.46 17.76
C ILE A 413 -5.15 -40.16 17.84
N GLY A 414 -4.96 -41.08 18.82
CA GLY A 414 -3.69 -41.77 19.05
C GLY A 414 -2.74 -40.98 19.94
N HIS A 415 -1.85 -40.14 19.38
CA HIS A 415 -0.97 -39.27 20.17
C HIS A 415 -1.76 -38.07 20.71
N LYS A 416 -1.69 -37.84 22.02
CA LYS A 416 -2.39 -36.75 22.72
C LYS A 416 -1.44 -35.70 23.30
N LYS A 417 -0.13 -35.88 23.16
CA LYS A 417 0.94 -35.00 23.64
C LYS A 417 2.18 -35.15 22.77
N GLY A 418 3.08 -34.18 22.86
CA GLY A 418 4.39 -34.19 22.21
C GLY A 418 4.56 -33.07 21.20
N LYS A 419 5.50 -33.22 20.28
CA LYS A 419 5.90 -32.18 19.35
C LYS A 419 4.89 -31.99 18.24
N LEU A 420 4.14 -30.88 18.29
CA LEU A 420 3.32 -30.37 17.19
C LEU A 420 4.21 -29.57 16.26
N ARG A 421 4.20 -29.91 14.96
CA ARG A 421 4.87 -29.15 13.91
C ARG A 421 3.84 -28.67 12.90
N ILE A 422 3.86 -27.38 12.58
CA ILE A 422 3.16 -26.79 11.42
C ILE A 422 4.21 -26.59 10.34
N THR A 423 4.16 -27.35 9.24
CA THR A 423 5.22 -27.36 8.23
C THR A 423 5.32 -26.04 7.50
N GLU A 424 4.20 -25.48 7.08
CA GLU A 424 4.12 -24.19 6.41
C GLU A 424 3.09 -23.31 7.13
N LEU A 425 3.53 -22.53 8.12
CA LEU A 425 2.71 -21.56 8.83
C LEU A 425 2.83 -20.17 8.19
N HIS A 426 1.72 -19.59 7.79
CA HIS A 426 1.59 -18.25 7.20
C HIS A 426 0.44 -17.47 7.86
N ASP A 427 0.62 -16.68 8.98
CA ASP A 427 1.97 -16.28 9.45
C ASP A 427 2.12 -16.45 10.97
N TYR A 428 1.08 -16.12 11.78
CA TYR A 428 1.14 -16.14 13.23
C TYR A 428 0.01 -16.98 13.81
N ALA A 429 0.35 -17.98 14.64
CA ALA A 429 -0.62 -18.91 15.19
C ALA A 429 -0.67 -18.89 16.72
N THR A 430 -1.87 -18.97 17.29
CA THR A 430 -2.12 -19.34 18.67
C THR A 430 -2.73 -20.73 18.74
N ILE A 431 -2.21 -21.56 19.68
CA ILE A 431 -2.54 -22.99 19.77
C ILE A 431 -3.26 -23.29 21.08
N PHE A 432 -4.32 -24.09 20.99
CA PHE A 432 -5.14 -24.49 22.13
C PHE A 432 -5.40 -25.99 22.10
N VAL A 433 -5.45 -26.61 23.28
CA VAL A 433 -5.88 -28.00 23.48
C VAL A 433 -7.03 -28.02 24.49
N ASP A 434 -8.18 -28.58 24.10
CA ASP A 434 -9.42 -28.58 24.89
C ASP A 434 -9.76 -27.17 25.44
N GLY A 435 -9.63 -26.14 24.58
CA GLY A 435 -9.88 -24.74 24.91
C GLY A 435 -8.82 -24.07 25.78
N LYS A 436 -7.76 -24.77 26.18
CA LYS A 436 -6.68 -24.19 26.98
C LYS A 436 -5.56 -23.71 26.08
N TYR A 437 -5.14 -22.47 26.26
CA TYR A 437 -4.01 -21.87 25.54
C TYR A 437 -2.72 -22.63 25.85
N VAL A 438 -2.00 -23.05 24.81
CA VAL A 438 -0.73 -23.77 24.89
C VAL A 438 0.45 -22.86 24.58
N GLY A 439 0.30 -21.99 23.58
CA GLY A 439 1.36 -21.07 23.16
C GLY A 439 1.14 -20.52 21.77
N LYS A 440 2.18 -19.91 21.22
CA LYS A 440 2.15 -19.26 19.90
C LYS A 440 3.31 -19.74 19.04
N LEU A 441 3.13 -19.64 17.73
CA LEU A 441 4.16 -19.82 16.70
C LEU A 441 4.15 -18.60 15.77
N ASP A 442 5.33 -18.22 15.29
CA ASP A 442 5.54 -17.07 14.44
C ASP A 442 6.42 -17.49 13.26
N ARG A 443 5.96 -17.26 12.04
CA ARG A 443 6.68 -17.59 10.80
C ARG A 443 8.08 -17.02 10.75
N ALA A 444 8.29 -15.84 11.32
CA ALA A 444 9.61 -15.20 11.39
C ALA A 444 10.62 -15.96 12.27
N GLN A 445 10.16 -16.94 13.08
CA GLN A 445 11.03 -17.79 13.88
C GLN A 445 11.42 -19.06 13.13
N ALA A 446 12.64 -19.57 13.39
CA ALA A 446 13.26 -20.64 12.62
C ALA A 446 12.52 -21.99 12.63
N GLU A 447 11.72 -22.28 13.66
CA GLU A 447 10.99 -23.53 13.77
C GLU A 447 9.55 -23.33 14.22
N ASN A 448 8.59 -23.83 13.42
CA ASN A 448 7.17 -23.83 13.74
C ASN A 448 6.80 -25.10 14.51
N ILE A 449 7.43 -25.28 15.70
CA ILE A 449 7.25 -26.44 16.58
C ILE A 449 6.89 -25.97 17.97
N ILE A 450 5.89 -26.63 18.56
CA ILE A 450 5.51 -26.43 19.97
C ILE A 450 5.24 -27.77 20.65
N GLU A 451 5.56 -27.88 21.95
CA GLU A 451 5.26 -29.08 22.74
C GLU A 451 3.83 -29.00 23.26
N LEU A 452 2.98 -29.94 22.83
CA LEU A 452 1.62 -30.06 23.34
C LEU A 452 1.64 -30.77 24.70
N PRO A 453 0.98 -30.20 25.73
CA PRO A 453 0.79 -30.88 27.00
C PRO A 453 -0.15 -32.09 26.83
N GLY A 454 -0.05 -33.05 27.74
CA GLY A 454 -0.98 -34.17 27.79
C GLY A 454 -2.39 -33.68 28.15
N SER A 455 -3.41 -34.33 27.57
CA SER A 455 -4.80 -34.14 27.93
C SER A 455 -5.39 -35.42 28.53
N THR A 456 -6.34 -35.24 29.44
CA THR A 456 -7.14 -36.36 30.03
C THR A 456 -8.34 -36.74 29.17
N SER A 457 -8.69 -35.93 28.16
CA SER A 457 -9.76 -36.22 27.21
C SER A 457 -9.43 -37.46 26.37
N GLU A 458 -10.43 -38.23 26.01
CA GLU A 458 -10.25 -39.39 25.15
C GLU A 458 -9.80 -38.97 23.74
N ASN A 459 -10.40 -37.91 23.20
CA ASN A 459 -10.09 -37.32 21.91
C ASN A 459 -9.94 -35.79 22.08
N PRO A 460 -8.78 -35.31 22.54
CA PRO A 460 -8.56 -33.88 22.78
C PRO A 460 -8.80 -33.08 21.52
N GLN A 461 -9.42 -31.91 21.65
CA GLN A 461 -9.58 -30.97 20.58
C GLN A 461 -8.34 -30.11 20.45
N LEU A 462 -7.76 -30.06 19.26
CA LEU A 462 -6.72 -29.12 18.89
C LEU A 462 -7.34 -27.98 18.07
N ASP A 463 -7.12 -26.76 18.52
CA ASP A 463 -7.48 -25.53 17.79
C ASP A 463 -6.20 -24.75 17.49
N ILE A 464 -6.06 -24.31 16.23
CA ILE A 464 -4.98 -23.47 15.75
C ILE A 464 -5.62 -22.24 15.09
N LEU A 465 -5.57 -21.09 15.79
CA LEU A 465 -6.04 -19.81 15.25
C LEU A 465 -4.86 -19.11 14.60
N VAL A 466 -4.94 -18.89 13.28
CA VAL A 466 -3.87 -18.28 12.48
C VAL A 466 -4.27 -16.90 12.01
N GLU A 467 -3.42 -15.90 12.23
CA GLU A 467 -3.48 -14.62 11.56
C GLU A 467 -2.69 -14.69 10.25
N GLY A 468 -3.35 -14.34 9.13
CA GLY A 468 -2.67 -14.03 7.88
C GLY A 468 -2.23 -12.58 7.91
N MET A 469 -0.93 -12.33 7.97
CA MET A 469 -0.36 -11.00 7.85
C MET A 469 -0.22 -10.61 6.37
N GLY A 470 0.56 -9.57 6.04
CA GLY A 470 0.75 -9.14 4.65
C GLY A 470 1.34 -10.24 3.77
N ARG A 471 0.86 -10.37 2.53
CA ARG A 471 1.52 -11.20 1.52
C ARG A 471 2.76 -10.51 1.02
N LEU A 472 3.74 -11.33 0.61
CA LEU A 472 4.97 -10.83 0.02
C LEU A 472 4.67 -9.95 -1.20
N ASN A 473 5.23 -8.75 -1.20
CA ASN A 473 5.00 -7.72 -2.22
C ASN A 473 6.20 -7.47 -3.13
N PHE A 474 7.35 -8.09 -2.86
CA PHE A 474 8.57 -7.87 -3.63
C PHE A 474 9.39 -9.15 -3.80
N ALA A 475 10.31 -9.17 -4.79
CA ALA A 475 11.17 -10.25 -5.18
C ALA A 475 10.44 -11.49 -5.76
N GLU A 476 11.18 -12.59 -5.95
CA GLU A 476 10.69 -13.81 -6.62
C GLU A 476 9.74 -14.66 -5.75
N TYR A 477 9.67 -14.39 -4.44
CA TYR A 477 8.93 -15.22 -3.49
C TYR A 477 7.45 -14.84 -3.34
N MET A 478 6.86 -14.19 -4.31
CA MET A 478 5.52 -13.60 -4.23
C MET A 478 4.37 -14.63 -4.12
N ILE A 479 4.58 -15.91 -4.37
CA ILE A 479 3.53 -16.92 -4.21
C ILE A 479 3.40 -17.27 -2.72
N ASP A 480 2.71 -16.41 -1.99
CA ASP A 480 2.61 -16.41 -0.53
C ASP A 480 1.14 -16.54 -0.07
N ARG A 481 0.65 -17.77 0.05
CA ARG A 481 -0.69 -18.10 0.55
C ARG A 481 -0.74 -17.95 2.07
N LYS A 482 -1.92 -17.64 2.63
CA LYS A 482 -2.12 -17.41 4.06
C LYS A 482 -2.84 -18.55 4.77
N GLY A 483 -2.51 -18.75 6.05
CA GLY A 483 -3.01 -19.86 6.87
C GLY A 483 -1.99 -20.99 7.00
N ILE A 484 -2.46 -22.24 7.00
CA ILE A 484 -1.60 -23.43 6.96
C ILE A 484 -1.60 -23.97 5.53
N THR A 485 -0.46 -23.90 4.87
CA THR A 485 -0.35 -24.16 3.43
C THR A 485 0.19 -25.56 3.07
N ASP A 486 0.71 -26.30 4.05
CA ASP A 486 1.07 -27.72 3.90
C ASP A 486 0.36 -28.56 5.00
N ARG A 487 1.08 -29.13 5.93
CA ARG A 487 0.52 -30.08 6.90
C ARG A 487 0.86 -29.71 8.35
N VAL A 488 0.04 -30.25 9.23
CA VAL A 488 0.30 -30.29 10.68
C VAL A 488 0.59 -31.72 11.10
N SER A 489 1.61 -31.93 11.90
CA SER A 489 1.96 -33.26 12.42
C SER A 489 2.19 -33.23 13.93
N LEU A 490 1.84 -34.31 14.60
CA LEU A 490 2.15 -34.53 16.02
C LEU A 490 3.05 -35.77 16.13
N ASN A 491 4.26 -35.59 16.70
CA ASN A 491 5.30 -36.61 16.77
C ASN A 491 5.60 -37.28 15.40
N GLY A 492 5.53 -36.50 14.31
CA GLY A 492 5.76 -36.97 12.96
C GLY A 492 4.55 -37.58 12.24
N MET A 493 3.43 -37.81 12.93
CA MET A 493 2.18 -38.29 12.32
C MET A 493 1.34 -37.10 11.85
N THR A 494 0.98 -37.09 10.57
CA THR A 494 0.12 -36.04 9.98
C THR A 494 -1.28 -36.10 10.60
N LEU A 495 -1.76 -34.95 11.05
CA LEU A 495 -3.12 -34.75 11.53
C LEU A 495 -4.08 -34.54 10.35
N MET A 496 -5.25 -35.18 10.41
CA MET A 496 -6.23 -35.19 9.35
C MET A 496 -7.63 -34.80 9.88
N ASN A 497 -8.58 -34.62 8.97
CA ASN A 497 -9.99 -34.33 9.26
C ASN A 497 -10.21 -33.03 10.00
N TRP A 498 -9.94 -31.95 9.30
CA TRP A 498 -10.04 -30.59 9.79
C TRP A 498 -11.43 -29.99 9.60
N GLU A 499 -11.89 -29.28 10.62
CA GLU A 499 -12.93 -28.26 10.55
C GLU A 499 -12.21 -26.91 10.42
N ILE A 500 -12.52 -26.16 9.35
CA ILE A 500 -11.86 -24.89 9.04
C ILE A 500 -12.90 -23.78 9.11
N PHE A 501 -12.62 -22.71 9.85
CA PHE A 501 -13.51 -21.58 10.03
C PHE A 501 -12.86 -20.34 9.44
N SER A 502 -13.50 -19.77 8.42
CA SER A 502 -13.06 -18.51 7.80
C SER A 502 -13.46 -17.33 8.67
N LEU A 503 -12.50 -16.51 9.07
CA LEU A 503 -12.67 -15.41 10.02
C LEU A 503 -12.10 -14.11 9.40
N PRO A 504 -12.75 -13.53 8.38
CA PRO A 504 -12.22 -12.37 7.67
C PRO A 504 -12.19 -11.10 8.53
N PHE A 505 -12.98 -11.06 9.61
CA PHE A 505 -13.14 -9.89 10.50
C PHE A 505 -13.44 -8.62 9.72
N ASP A 506 -14.22 -8.76 8.66
CA ASP A 506 -14.81 -7.68 7.90
C ASP A 506 -16.04 -7.09 8.61
N GLU A 507 -16.63 -6.06 8.03
CA GLU A 507 -17.79 -5.38 8.61
C GLU A 507 -18.98 -6.33 8.84
N ASP A 508 -19.20 -7.28 7.95
CA ASP A 508 -20.31 -8.23 8.06
C ASP A 508 -20.06 -9.23 9.19
N TYR A 509 -18.82 -9.71 9.35
CA TYR A 509 -18.46 -10.56 10.49
C TYR A 509 -18.64 -9.79 11.82
N LEU A 510 -18.17 -8.54 11.90
CA LEU A 510 -18.30 -7.73 13.12
C LEU A 510 -19.75 -7.53 13.56
N LYS A 511 -20.69 -7.41 12.63
CA LYS A 511 -22.14 -7.29 12.90
C LYS A 511 -22.73 -8.57 13.54
N THR A 512 -22.09 -9.72 13.36
CA THR A 512 -22.53 -10.99 13.95
C THR A 512 -22.10 -11.19 15.39
N LEU A 513 -21.13 -10.39 15.88
CA LEU A 513 -20.55 -10.57 17.21
C LEU A 513 -21.55 -10.32 18.34
N ARG A 514 -21.59 -11.26 19.26
CA ARG A 514 -22.45 -11.22 20.46
C ARG A 514 -21.63 -10.75 21.65
N PHE A 515 -21.71 -9.47 21.94
CA PHE A 515 -21.02 -8.86 23.07
C PHE A 515 -21.77 -9.09 24.39
N SER A 516 -21.03 -9.32 25.46
CA SER A 516 -21.53 -9.43 26.84
C SER A 516 -20.56 -8.75 27.82
N THR A 517 -20.98 -8.61 29.08
CA THR A 517 -20.10 -8.14 30.17
C THR A 517 -19.41 -9.28 30.92
N ALA A 518 -19.64 -10.53 30.50
CA ALA A 518 -19.00 -11.71 31.10
C ALA A 518 -17.51 -11.74 30.72
N LYS A 519 -16.65 -12.10 31.68
CA LYS A 519 -15.22 -12.27 31.41
C LYS A 519 -14.99 -13.48 30.53
N SER A 520 -14.09 -13.35 29.55
CA SER A 520 -13.59 -14.49 28.78
C SER A 520 -12.59 -15.31 29.60
N THR A 521 -12.60 -16.61 29.33
CA THR A 521 -11.65 -17.55 29.97
C THR A 521 -10.54 -18.00 29.02
N GLN A 522 -10.60 -17.55 27.77
CA GLN A 522 -9.72 -17.99 26.68
C GLN A 522 -9.33 -16.79 25.82
N PRO A 523 -8.05 -16.65 25.40
CA PRO A 523 -7.61 -15.60 24.49
C PRO A 523 -8.29 -15.66 23.11
N GLY A 524 -8.21 -14.57 22.35
CA GLY A 524 -8.90 -14.39 21.08
C GLY A 524 -10.24 -13.67 21.29
N ASN A 525 -10.16 -12.44 21.76
CA ASN A 525 -11.33 -11.68 22.21
C ASN A 525 -11.48 -10.35 21.47
N PHE A 526 -12.72 -10.01 21.17
CA PHE A 526 -13.13 -8.66 20.80
C PHE A 526 -13.55 -7.91 22.05
N PHE A 527 -13.02 -6.71 22.21
CA PHE A 527 -13.38 -5.78 23.28
C PHE A 527 -14.01 -4.54 22.66
N LYS A 528 -15.12 -4.07 23.26
CA LYS A 528 -15.89 -2.96 22.71
C LYS A 528 -16.10 -1.88 23.75
N GLY A 529 -15.92 -0.63 23.32
CA GLY A 529 -16.18 0.58 24.11
C GLY A 529 -16.87 1.65 23.29
N GLU A 530 -17.42 2.65 23.98
CA GLU A 530 -18.07 3.80 23.40
C GLU A 530 -17.48 5.08 24.00
N PHE A 531 -17.45 6.15 23.18
CA PHE A 531 -16.97 7.46 23.60
C PHE A 531 -17.70 8.57 22.85
N GLU A 532 -17.68 9.78 23.42
CA GLU A 532 -18.37 10.93 22.82
C GLU A 532 -17.38 12.01 22.40
N LEU A 533 -17.62 12.64 21.25
CA LEU A 533 -16.82 13.73 20.71
C LEU A 533 -17.68 14.98 20.47
N VAL A 534 -17.18 16.13 20.95
CA VAL A 534 -17.75 17.45 20.65
C VAL A 534 -17.15 18.01 19.37
N ASN A 535 -15.84 17.88 19.20
CA ASN A 535 -15.09 18.36 18.05
C ASN A 535 -14.49 17.18 17.30
N LEU A 536 -14.38 17.33 15.96
CA LEU A 536 -13.72 16.35 15.09
C LEU A 536 -12.32 16.83 14.73
N GLY A 537 -11.41 15.90 14.64
CA GLY A 537 -10.04 16.09 14.20
C GLY A 537 -9.35 14.74 14.08
N ASP A 538 -8.22 14.71 13.39
CA ASP A 538 -7.39 13.51 13.29
C ASP A 538 -6.81 13.16 14.66
N THR A 539 -6.59 11.88 14.88
CA THR A 539 -5.97 11.38 16.11
C THR A 539 -5.22 10.08 15.83
N TYR A 540 -4.38 9.65 16.75
CA TYR A 540 -3.83 8.30 16.76
C TYR A 540 -4.41 7.53 17.95
N ILE A 541 -4.92 6.34 17.72
CA ILE A 541 -5.38 5.43 18.78
C ILE A 541 -4.17 4.72 19.39
N ASP A 542 -3.91 4.97 20.67
CA ASP A 542 -2.77 4.42 21.40
C ASP A 542 -3.06 2.98 21.86
N MET A 543 -2.32 2.05 21.27
CA MET A 543 -2.39 0.60 21.51
C MET A 543 -1.24 0.08 22.37
N SER A 544 -0.45 0.95 23.00
CA SER A 544 0.75 0.56 23.76
C SER A 544 0.51 -0.39 24.95
N LYS A 545 -0.75 -0.47 25.43
CA LYS A 545 -1.17 -1.39 26.50
C LYS A 545 -1.69 -2.75 25.98
N TRP A 546 -1.75 -2.93 24.65
CA TRP A 546 -2.32 -4.09 23.98
C TRP A 546 -1.22 -4.98 23.39
N GLU A 547 -1.52 -6.26 23.12
CA GLU A 547 -0.48 -7.18 22.65
C GLU A 547 -0.42 -7.30 21.14
N LYS A 548 -1.42 -7.92 20.50
CA LYS A 548 -1.43 -8.12 19.05
C LYS A 548 -2.86 -8.31 18.55
N GLY A 549 -3.21 -7.53 17.52
CA GLY A 549 -4.54 -7.65 16.94
C GLY A 549 -4.88 -6.55 15.96
N VAL A 550 -6.16 -6.17 15.92
CA VAL A 550 -6.75 -5.23 14.96
C VAL A 550 -7.73 -4.30 15.66
N VAL A 551 -7.85 -3.06 15.17
CA VAL A 551 -8.73 -2.02 15.75
C VAL A 551 -9.72 -1.51 14.69
N TRP A 552 -10.96 -1.31 15.12
CA TRP A 552 -12.01 -0.64 14.34
C TRP A 552 -12.58 0.55 15.10
N VAL A 553 -12.84 1.64 14.39
CA VAL A 553 -13.57 2.81 14.90
C VAL A 553 -14.76 3.04 13.98
N ASN A 554 -15.97 3.05 14.56
CA ASN A 554 -17.22 3.17 13.80
C ASN A 554 -17.35 2.19 12.61
N GLY A 555 -16.78 0.98 12.72
CA GLY A 555 -16.73 -0.03 11.65
C GLY A 555 -15.54 0.08 10.70
N HIS A 556 -14.80 1.21 10.70
CA HIS A 556 -13.60 1.37 9.87
C HIS A 556 -12.41 0.66 10.49
N ASN A 557 -11.81 -0.27 9.76
CA ASN A 557 -10.63 -1.01 10.18
C ASN A 557 -9.39 -0.12 10.09
N LEU A 558 -8.80 0.25 11.23
CA LEU A 558 -7.59 1.08 11.28
C LEU A 558 -6.31 0.31 10.94
N GLY A 559 -6.34 -1.03 11.03
CA GLY A 559 -5.21 -1.89 10.77
C GLY A 559 -4.74 -2.68 11.99
N ARG A 560 -3.59 -3.34 11.81
CA ARG A 560 -2.95 -4.18 12.81
C ARG A 560 -2.12 -3.36 13.78
N TYR A 561 -2.07 -3.83 15.03
CA TYR A 561 -1.11 -3.40 16.03
C TYR A 561 -0.35 -4.62 16.60
N TRP A 562 0.85 -4.38 17.09
CA TRP A 562 1.67 -5.43 17.69
C TRP A 562 2.65 -4.81 18.70
N ASN A 563 2.75 -5.42 19.90
CA ASN A 563 3.57 -4.90 21.01
C ASN A 563 5.09 -5.04 20.79
N ILE A 564 5.54 -5.69 19.71
CA ILE A 564 6.97 -5.69 19.34
C ILE A 564 7.39 -4.36 18.70
N GLY A 565 6.43 -3.48 18.34
CA GLY A 565 6.70 -2.19 17.74
C GLY A 565 7.24 -2.24 16.30
N PRO A 566 7.65 -1.09 15.75
CA PRO A 566 7.74 0.21 16.43
C PRO A 566 6.41 0.99 16.45
N GLN A 567 5.38 0.52 15.73
CA GLN A 567 4.09 1.21 15.66
C GLN A 567 3.18 0.81 16.84
N PHE A 568 3.01 1.73 17.80
CA PHE A 568 2.11 1.57 18.94
C PHE A 568 0.85 2.43 18.81
N GLN A 569 0.79 3.34 17.85
CA GLN A 569 -0.33 4.24 17.61
C GLN A 569 -0.85 4.04 16.19
N LEU A 570 -2.18 3.89 16.05
CA LEU A 570 -2.85 3.73 14.75
C LEU A 570 -3.58 5.01 14.35
N TYR A 571 -3.33 5.48 13.13
CA TYR A 571 -3.97 6.67 12.59
C TYR A 571 -5.49 6.48 12.48
N CYS A 572 -6.23 7.44 13.03
CA CYS A 572 -7.68 7.53 12.91
C CYS A 572 -8.04 8.92 12.35
N PRO A 573 -8.36 9.01 11.05
CA PRO A 573 -8.73 10.27 10.44
C PRO A 573 -10.09 10.76 10.96
N ALA A 574 -10.29 12.08 10.99
CA ALA A 574 -11.54 12.68 11.44
C ALA A 574 -12.77 12.21 10.65
N THR A 575 -12.57 11.74 9.42
CA THR A 575 -13.63 11.21 8.55
C THR A 575 -14.21 9.88 9.07
N PHE A 576 -13.49 9.15 9.90
CA PHE A 576 -13.97 7.92 10.56
C PHE A 576 -14.69 8.22 11.88
N LEU A 577 -14.63 9.46 12.35
CA LEU A 577 -15.21 9.91 13.61
C LEU A 577 -16.53 10.67 13.38
N LYS A 578 -17.39 10.69 14.41
CA LYS A 578 -18.69 11.39 14.40
C LYS A 578 -18.78 12.33 15.61
N LYS A 579 -19.46 13.47 15.46
CA LYS A 579 -19.89 14.25 16.62
C LYS A 579 -20.92 13.46 17.43
N GLY A 580 -20.80 13.48 18.76
CA GLY A 580 -21.58 12.64 19.65
C GLY A 580 -20.95 11.25 19.79
N LYS A 581 -21.78 10.22 19.77
CA LYS A 581 -21.42 8.85 20.10
C LYS A 581 -20.59 8.18 19.01
N ASN A 582 -19.45 7.60 19.39
CA ASN A 582 -18.55 6.78 18.60
C ASN A 582 -18.36 5.42 19.26
N GLU A 583 -18.01 4.41 18.47
CA GLU A 583 -17.73 3.06 18.90
C GLU A 583 -16.29 2.68 18.54
N ILE A 584 -15.61 1.97 19.44
CA ILE A 584 -14.33 1.35 19.19
C ILE A 584 -14.42 -0.15 19.51
N VAL A 585 -13.89 -0.97 18.61
CA VAL A 585 -13.74 -2.41 18.78
C VAL A 585 -12.26 -2.76 18.62
N VAL A 586 -11.73 -3.52 19.56
CA VAL A 586 -10.36 -4.03 19.54
C VAL A 586 -10.41 -5.56 19.59
N PHE A 587 -9.85 -6.23 18.61
CA PHE A 587 -9.55 -7.66 18.69
C PHE A 587 -8.14 -7.86 19.20
N ASP A 588 -7.95 -8.70 20.23
CA ASP A 588 -6.62 -9.08 20.73
C ASP A 588 -6.49 -10.60 20.81
N LEU A 589 -5.39 -11.10 20.27
CA LEU A 589 -5.06 -12.52 20.21
C LEU A 589 -4.70 -13.13 21.56
N HIS A 590 -4.29 -12.32 22.55
CA HIS A 590 -3.65 -12.81 23.79
C HIS A 590 -4.36 -12.36 25.06
N GLN A 591 -4.99 -11.18 25.06
CA GLN A 591 -5.57 -10.62 26.27
C GLN A 591 -6.89 -11.28 26.66
N LEU A 592 -7.05 -11.53 27.98
CA LEU A 592 -8.30 -12.01 28.59
C LEU A 592 -9.17 -10.89 29.10
N GLU A 593 -8.57 -9.76 29.47
CA GLU A 593 -9.25 -8.58 29.99
C GLU A 593 -8.90 -7.35 29.15
N ALA A 594 -9.87 -6.46 28.99
CA ALA A 594 -9.68 -5.23 28.25
C ALA A 594 -8.71 -4.29 28.96
N ASN A 595 -7.83 -3.66 28.21
CA ASN A 595 -7.16 -2.42 28.60
C ASN A 595 -7.95 -1.20 28.13
N THR A 596 -7.58 -0.01 28.63
CA THR A 596 -8.09 1.25 28.09
C THR A 596 -7.35 1.60 26.80
N VAL A 597 -8.01 2.39 25.95
CA VAL A 597 -7.40 3.07 24.81
C VAL A 597 -7.61 4.58 24.93
N LYS A 598 -6.79 5.38 24.25
CA LYS A 598 -6.93 6.84 24.18
C LYS A 598 -6.53 7.35 22.81
N GLY A 599 -6.96 8.55 22.45
CA GLY A 599 -6.50 9.24 21.25
C GLY A 599 -5.37 10.23 21.57
N VAL A 600 -4.26 10.17 20.82
CA VAL A 600 -3.10 11.07 20.97
C VAL A 600 -2.85 11.86 19.70
N LYS A 601 -2.17 13.02 19.80
CA LYS A 601 -1.97 13.95 18.66
C LYS A 601 -0.81 13.58 17.75
N SER A 602 0.05 12.70 18.17
CA SER A 602 1.24 12.31 17.39
C SER A 602 1.55 10.84 17.56
N MET A 603 2.15 10.26 16.56
CA MET A 603 2.81 8.97 16.64
C MET A 603 4.19 9.16 17.28
N ASN A 604 4.54 8.32 18.26
CA ASN A 604 5.81 8.35 18.98
C ASN A 604 6.90 7.55 18.26
#